data_99d284e0e19578c3e929cf61a25d7299
#
_entry.id   99d284e0e19578c3e929cf61a25d7299
#
_cell.length_a   1.000
_cell.length_b   1.000
_cell.length_c   1.000
_cell.angle_alpha   90.00
_cell.angle_beta   90.00
_cell.angle_gamma   90.00
#
_symmetry.space_group_name_H-M   'P 1'
#
loop_
_entity.id
_entity.type
_entity.pdbx_description
1 polymer ?
#
loop_
_entity_poly.entity_id
_entity_poly.type
_entity_poly.pdbx_seq_one_letter_code
_entity_poly.pdbx_strand_id
1 'polypeptide(L)'
;MFSRLHEDGRGLKPRGCVKILAVEDDPVSRAILHQALRRLGHEVLEAGDGESGWALLQKEPVRVVVSDWMMPVLDGLGLCRKVRGRVGGEYVYFILLTSSGATEENQRAAADAGVDDFLTKPLNVTELWTRLRVAERILRYTTQVRQLEELMPICTYCKKIRDDQNYWQQIEGYINERTGSEFSHSICPDCYTRVVVPELEKLRRSP
;
A
#
# COMPACT_ATOMS: atom_id res chain seq x y z
N MET A 1 -27.49 -20.68 -19.36
CA MET A 1 -28.22 -20.42 -18.10
C MET A 1 -27.44 -19.41 -17.31
N PHE A 2 -27.88 -18.15 -17.32
CA PHE A 2 -27.14 -16.97 -16.92
C PHE A 2 -27.04 -16.85 -15.40
N SER A 3 -25.82 -16.76 -14.90
CA SER A 3 -25.52 -16.51 -13.49
C SER A 3 -25.56 -15.02 -13.21
N ARG A 4 -26.30 -14.62 -12.19
CA ARG A 4 -26.62 -13.24 -11.80
C ARG A 4 -25.36 -12.48 -11.38
N LEU A 5 -25.14 -11.32 -11.99
CA LEU A 5 -24.22 -10.29 -11.57
C LEU A 5 -24.78 -9.61 -10.31
N HIS A 6 -24.07 -9.62 -9.22
CA HIS A 6 -24.31 -8.73 -8.09
C HIS A 6 -23.80 -7.33 -8.47
N GLU A 7 -24.74 -6.43 -8.66
CA GLU A 7 -24.48 -4.99 -8.78
C GLU A 7 -24.32 -4.39 -7.39
N ASP A 8 -23.08 -4.37 -6.88
CA ASP A 8 -22.70 -3.42 -5.83
C ASP A 8 -22.29 -2.13 -6.53
N GLY A 9 -22.98 -1.02 -6.24
CA GLY A 9 -22.87 0.29 -6.86
C GLY A 9 -21.51 1.03 -6.73
N ARG A 10 -20.42 0.31 -6.76
CA ARG A 10 -19.06 0.80 -6.99
C ARG A 10 -18.66 0.40 -8.39
N GLY A 11 -18.69 1.37 -9.32
CA GLY A 11 -18.32 1.20 -10.71
C GLY A 11 -17.12 0.29 -10.85
N LEU A 12 -17.26 -0.82 -11.60
CA LEU A 12 -16.17 -1.75 -11.91
C LEU A 12 -15.04 -0.95 -12.58
N LYS A 13 -13.98 -0.65 -11.83
CA LYS A 13 -12.72 -0.19 -12.45
C LYS A 13 -12.23 -1.34 -13.35
N PRO A 14 -11.88 -1.07 -14.62
CA PRO A 14 -11.35 -2.09 -15.50
C PRO A 14 -10.15 -2.77 -14.82
N ARG A 15 -10.05 -4.10 -14.93
CA ARG A 15 -8.94 -4.88 -14.39
C ARG A 15 -7.62 -4.28 -14.91
N GLY A 16 -6.80 -3.70 -14.02
CA GLY A 16 -5.51 -3.08 -14.36
C GLY A 16 -5.48 -1.54 -14.29
N CYS A 17 -6.58 -0.85 -13.94
CA CYS A 17 -6.53 0.60 -13.70
C CYS A 17 -5.84 0.90 -12.37
N VAL A 18 -4.64 1.50 -12.44
CA VAL A 18 -3.86 1.94 -11.27
C VAL A 18 -3.84 3.46 -11.25
N LYS A 19 -3.86 4.05 -10.06
CA LYS A 19 -3.62 5.49 -9.90
C LYS A 19 -2.12 5.75 -9.93
N ILE A 20 -1.68 6.51 -10.92
CA ILE A 20 -0.26 6.83 -11.20
C ILE A 20 -0.01 8.31 -10.97
N LEU A 21 1.08 8.66 -10.33
CA LEU A 21 1.58 10.01 -10.21
C LEU A 21 2.68 10.23 -11.25
N ALA A 22 2.46 11.19 -12.15
CA ALA A 22 3.44 11.68 -13.12
C ALA A 22 4.10 12.95 -12.56
N VAL A 23 5.42 12.93 -12.37
CA VAL A 23 6.20 14.06 -11.85
C VAL A 23 7.22 14.48 -12.88
N GLU A 24 7.07 15.70 -13.40
CA GLU A 24 7.91 16.21 -14.49
C GLU A 24 7.83 17.75 -14.45
N ASP A 25 8.93 18.44 -14.46
CA ASP A 25 8.95 19.91 -14.37
C ASP A 25 8.64 20.59 -15.71
N ASP A 26 9.08 20.01 -16.83
CA ASP A 26 8.72 20.53 -18.14
C ASP A 26 7.25 20.26 -18.48
N PRO A 27 6.43 21.32 -18.70
CA PRO A 27 4.99 21.16 -18.93
C PRO A 27 4.66 20.37 -20.19
N VAL A 28 5.51 20.42 -21.23
CA VAL A 28 5.29 19.67 -22.48
C VAL A 28 5.53 18.18 -22.26
N SER A 29 6.66 17.82 -21.65
CA SER A 29 7.01 16.43 -21.28
C SER A 29 5.97 15.85 -20.31
N ARG A 30 5.51 16.63 -19.33
CA ARG A 30 4.45 16.23 -18.40
C ARG A 30 3.14 15.92 -19.12
N ALA A 31 2.71 16.78 -20.05
CA ALA A 31 1.50 16.54 -20.84
C ALA A 31 1.63 15.29 -21.73
N ILE A 32 2.79 15.04 -22.32
CA ILE A 32 3.07 13.82 -23.11
C ILE A 32 2.98 12.57 -22.22
N LEU A 33 3.62 12.59 -21.06
CA LEU A 33 3.58 11.50 -20.08
C LEU A 33 2.15 11.23 -19.60
N HIS A 34 1.42 12.28 -19.22
CA HIS A 34 0.01 12.20 -18.84
C HIS A 34 -0.82 11.51 -19.92
N GLN A 35 -0.73 12.01 -21.16
CA GLN A 35 -1.51 11.46 -22.27
C GLN A 35 -1.16 9.99 -22.55
N ALA A 36 0.12 9.63 -22.47
CA ALA A 36 0.55 8.23 -22.63
C ALA A 36 -0.06 7.32 -21.56
N LEU A 37 0.02 7.70 -20.29
CA LEU A 37 -0.55 6.94 -19.16
C LEU A 37 -2.07 6.82 -19.25
N ARG A 38 -2.76 7.90 -19.63
CA ARG A 38 -4.22 7.91 -19.84
C ARG A 38 -4.65 6.98 -20.97
N ARG A 39 -3.91 6.97 -22.09
CA ARG A 39 -4.17 6.05 -23.22
C ARG A 39 -3.98 4.58 -22.83
N LEU A 40 -3.10 4.30 -21.88
CA LEU A 40 -2.90 2.96 -21.32
C LEU A 40 -3.98 2.56 -20.30
N GLY A 41 -4.95 3.43 -20.02
CA GLY A 41 -6.12 3.14 -19.17
C GLY A 41 -5.93 3.42 -17.69
N HIS A 42 -4.91 4.19 -17.31
CA HIS A 42 -4.63 4.54 -15.92
C HIS A 42 -5.27 5.88 -15.49
N GLU A 43 -5.51 6.03 -14.20
CA GLU A 43 -5.84 7.31 -13.57
C GLU A 43 -4.53 8.06 -13.28
N VAL A 44 -4.41 9.32 -13.70
CA VAL A 44 -3.14 10.05 -13.61
C VAL A 44 -3.32 11.31 -12.78
N LEU A 45 -2.45 11.48 -11.79
CA LEU A 45 -2.19 12.72 -11.08
C LEU A 45 -0.89 13.33 -11.60
N GLU A 46 -0.77 14.64 -11.56
CA GLU A 46 0.39 15.37 -12.08
C GLU A 46 1.01 16.25 -11.00
N ALA A 47 2.33 16.35 -11.03
CA ALA A 47 3.11 17.27 -10.22
C ALA A 47 4.24 17.88 -11.06
N GLY A 48 4.58 19.14 -10.80
CA GLY A 48 5.63 19.85 -11.51
C GLY A 48 7.02 19.76 -10.85
N ASP A 49 7.11 19.17 -9.69
CA ASP A 49 8.36 18.97 -8.92
C ASP A 49 8.17 17.85 -7.88
N GLY A 50 9.26 17.40 -7.29
CA GLY A 50 9.21 16.32 -6.31
C GLY A 50 8.48 16.66 -5.01
N GLU A 51 8.45 17.94 -4.58
CA GLU A 51 7.80 18.32 -3.33
C GLU A 51 6.26 18.33 -3.48
N SER A 52 5.76 18.88 -4.60
CA SER A 52 4.35 18.79 -4.96
C SER A 52 3.91 17.35 -5.18
N GLY A 53 4.77 16.52 -5.78
CA GLY A 53 4.57 15.07 -5.92
C GLY A 53 4.46 14.37 -4.57
N TRP A 54 5.33 14.70 -3.63
CA TRP A 54 5.28 14.17 -2.27
C TRP A 54 3.99 14.56 -1.54
N ALA A 55 3.55 15.82 -1.67
CA ALA A 55 2.30 16.28 -1.07
C ALA A 55 1.06 15.52 -1.59
N LEU A 56 1.04 15.16 -2.88
CA LEU A 56 0.00 14.32 -3.47
C LEU A 56 0.05 12.88 -2.94
N LEU A 57 1.25 12.28 -2.82
CA LEU A 57 1.43 10.93 -2.28
C LEU A 57 0.96 10.77 -0.84
N GLN A 58 0.92 11.84 -0.07
CA GLN A 58 0.38 11.81 1.30
C GLN A 58 -1.15 11.84 1.36
N LYS A 59 -1.81 12.35 0.33
CA LYS A 59 -3.27 12.56 0.30
C LYS A 59 -4.00 11.52 -0.54
N GLU A 60 -3.33 10.99 -1.55
CA GLU A 60 -3.94 10.14 -2.57
C GLU A 60 -3.35 8.73 -2.54
N PRO A 61 -4.16 7.68 -2.75
CA PRO A 61 -3.70 6.30 -2.76
C PRO A 61 -2.98 5.95 -4.06
N VAL A 62 -1.84 6.60 -4.30
CA VAL A 62 -0.99 6.34 -5.48
C VAL A 62 -0.20 5.06 -5.26
N ARG A 63 -0.17 4.21 -6.29
CA ARG A 63 0.57 2.94 -6.28
C ARG A 63 1.76 2.89 -7.23
N VAL A 64 1.81 3.80 -8.21
CA VAL A 64 2.93 3.93 -9.16
C VAL A 64 3.33 5.39 -9.26
N VAL A 65 4.61 5.66 -9.24
CA VAL A 65 5.20 6.98 -9.56
C VAL A 65 6.04 6.83 -10.83
N VAL A 66 5.85 7.75 -11.76
CA VAL A 66 6.73 7.94 -12.90
C VAL A 66 7.28 9.35 -12.79
N SER A 67 8.56 9.49 -12.46
CA SER A 67 9.20 10.77 -12.13
C SER A 67 10.37 11.05 -13.05
N ASP A 68 10.50 12.30 -13.49
CA ASP A 68 11.78 12.74 -14.03
C ASP A 68 12.86 12.67 -12.95
N TRP A 69 14.09 12.45 -13.38
CA TRP A 69 15.27 12.46 -12.51
C TRP A 69 15.60 13.86 -12.05
N MET A 70 15.76 14.79 -13.02
CA MET A 70 16.26 16.13 -12.78
C MET A 70 15.11 17.14 -12.73
N MET A 71 14.75 17.56 -11.53
CA MET A 71 13.70 18.54 -11.30
C MET A 71 14.16 19.56 -10.25
N PRO A 72 13.66 20.80 -10.28
CA PRO A 72 13.94 21.80 -9.25
C PRO A 72 13.30 21.39 -7.91
N VAL A 73 13.77 22.00 -6.82
CA VAL A 73 13.28 21.84 -5.45
C VAL A 73 13.60 20.48 -4.86
N LEU A 74 13.00 19.41 -5.39
CA LEU A 74 13.25 18.04 -5.00
C LEU A 74 13.33 17.19 -6.27
N ASP A 75 14.48 16.57 -6.50
CA ASP A 75 14.73 15.69 -7.64
C ASP A 75 14.02 14.33 -7.49
N GLY A 76 14.02 13.53 -8.57
CA GLY A 76 13.36 12.23 -8.58
C GLY A 76 13.95 11.24 -7.59
N LEU A 77 15.26 11.27 -7.33
CA LEU A 77 15.90 10.41 -6.34
C LEU A 77 15.52 10.81 -4.91
N GLY A 78 15.48 12.09 -4.63
CA GLY A 78 15.04 12.64 -3.35
C GLY A 78 13.58 12.28 -3.06
N LEU A 79 12.72 12.39 -4.06
CA LEU A 79 11.34 11.94 -3.97
C LEU A 79 11.25 10.42 -3.68
N CYS A 80 12.03 9.61 -4.39
CA CYS A 80 12.07 8.17 -4.16
C CYS A 80 12.49 7.83 -2.73
N ARG A 81 13.54 8.46 -2.20
CA ARG A 81 13.98 8.26 -0.80
C ARG A 81 12.88 8.62 0.20
N LYS A 82 12.15 9.73 -0.01
CA LYS A 82 10.98 10.08 0.83
C LYS A 82 9.91 8.99 0.77
N VAL A 83 9.61 8.45 -0.42
CA VAL A 83 8.65 7.37 -0.60
C VAL A 83 9.08 6.10 0.15
N ARG A 84 10.35 5.72 0.08
CA ARG A 84 10.89 4.54 0.78
C ARG A 84 10.96 4.72 2.29
N GLY A 85 11.15 5.94 2.77
CA GLY A 85 11.14 6.27 4.21
C GLY A 85 9.76 6.26 4.88
N ARG A 86 8.66 6.03 4.14
CA ARG A 86 7.31 5.96 4.72
C ARG A 86 7.15 4.71 5.58
N VAL A 87 6.78 4.89 6.84
CA VAL A 87 6.46 3.79 7.74
C VAL A 87 4.99 3.37 7.56
N GLY A 88 4.73 2.08 7.39
CA GLY A 88 3.36 1.52 7.37
C GLY A 88 2.54 1.78 6.11
N GLY A 89 3.10 2.39 5.05
CA GLY A 89 2.42 2.63 3.78
C GLY A 89 2.34 1.39 2.87
N GLU A 90 1.42 1.40 1.91
CA GLU A 90 1.45 0.43 0.82
C GLU A 90 2.66 0.64 -0.07
N TYR A 91 3.17 -0.46 -0.65
CA TYR A 91 4.29 -0.38 -1.59
C TYR A 91 3.94 0.47 -2.80
N VAL A 92 4.82 1.42 -3.14
CA VAL A 92 4.71 2.29 -4.31
C VAL A 92 5.82 1.92 -5.29
N TYR A 93 5.44 1.49 -6.49
CA TYR A 93 6.39 1.18 -7.56
C TYR A 93 6.90 2.47 -8.18
N PHE A 94 8.22 2.65 -8.22
CA PHE A 94 8.86 3.91 -8.64
C PHE A 94 9.64 3.72 -9.92
N ILE A 95 9.22 4.40 -11.00
CA ILE A 95 9.88 4.43 -12.29
C ILE A 95 10.55 5.79 -12.47
N LEU A 96 11.84 5.81 -12.79
CA LEU A 96 12.59 7.04 -13.02
C LEU A 96 12.80 7.27 -14.53
N LEU A 97 12.49 8.49 -15.00
CA LEU A 97 12.79 8.93 -16.37
C LEU A 97 14.16 9.60 -16.40
N THR A 98 15.01 9.23 -17.33
CA THR A 98 16.36 9.79 -17.47
C THR A 98 16.65 10.20 -18.91
N SER A 99 17.27 11.36 -19.11
CA SER A 99 17.73 11.85 -20.41
C SER A 99 19.12 11.35 -20.81
N SER A 100 19.93 10.90 -19.85
CA SER A 100 21.26 10.35 -20.08
C SER A 100 21.25 8.84 -19.94
N GLY A 101 21.93 8.13 -20.85
CA GLY A 101 22.21 6.71 -20.67
C GLY A 101 22.79 6.47 -19.27
N ALA A 102 22.27 5.47 -18.59
CA ALA A 102 22.62 5.19 -17.21
C ALA A 102 24.11 4.87 -17.09
N THR A 103 24.91 5.82 -16.62
CA THR A 103 26.27 5.52 -16.15
C THR A 103 26.17 4.57 -14.95
N GLU A 104 27.20 3.76 -14.72
CA GLU A 104 27.21 2.88 -13.54
C GLU A 104 26.96 3.63 -12.24
N GLU A 105 27.49 4.84 -12.12
CA GLU A 105 27.32 5.70 -10.94
C GLU A 105 25.84 6.10 -10.75
N ASN A 106 25.19 6.50 -11.83
CA ASN A 106 23.76 6.84 -11.81
C ASN A 106 22.88 5.64 -11.48
N GLN A 107 23.19 4.47 -12.02
CA GLN A 107 22.48 3.22 -11.71
C GLN A 107 22.61 2.85 -10.23
N ARG A 108 23.82 2.98 -9.67
CA ARG A 108 24.07 2.75 -8.22
C ARG A 108 23.29 3.75 -7.35
N ALA A 109 23.38 5.04 -7.66
CA ALA A 109 22.66 6.07 -6.91
C ALA A 109 21.13 5.85 -6.89
N ALA A 110 20.59 5.38 -7.98
CA ALA A 110 19.16 5.09 -8.07
C ALA A 110 18.79 3.77 -7.37
N ALA A 111 19.61 2.74 -7.45
CA ALA A 111 19.42 1.51 -6.68
C ALA A 111 19.47 1.79 -5.17
N ASP A 112 20.42 2.61 -4.71
CA ASP A 112 20.55 3.04 -3.31
C ASP A 112 19.35 3.90 -2.86
N ALA A 113 18.75 4.67 -3.76
CA ALA A 113 17.51 5.41 -3.52
C ALA A 113 16.28 4.52 -3.49
N GLY A 114 16.37 3.26 -3.96
CA GLY A 114 15.27 2.30 -4.01
C GLY A 114 14.35 2.45 -5.23
N VAL A 115 14.87 2.95 -6.35
CA VAL A 115 14.16 2.99 -7.63
C VAL A 115 13.91 1.57 -8.13
N ASP A 116 12.69 1.27 -8.59
CA ASP A 116 12.35 -0.07 -9.07
C ASP A 116 12.68 -0.27 -10.55
N ASP A 117 12.59 0.80 -11.35
CA ASP A 117 12.80 0.70 -12.79
C ASP A 117 13.16 2.06 -13.43
N PHE A 118 13.67 1.99 -14.66
CA PHE A 118 14.10 3.15 -15.44
C PHE A 118 13.46 3.16 -16.82
N LEU A 119 13.24 4.37 -17.32
CA LEU A 119 12.91 4.64 -18.71
C LEU A 119 13.78 5.76 -19.25
N THR A 120 14.23 5.65 -20.47
CA THR A 120 15.02 6.70 -21.12
C THR A 120 14.12 7.68 -21.89
N LYS A 121 14.50 8.96 -21.86
CA LYS A 121 13.89 9.98 -22.73
C LYS A 121 14.57 9.92 -24.12
N PRO A 122 13.83 10.07 -25.24
CA PRO A 122 12.40 10.37 -25.32
C PRO A 122 11.52 9.19 -24.93
N LEU A 123 10.36 9.47 -24.29
CA LEU A 123 9.44 8.48 -23.77
C LEU A 123 8.95 7.52 -24.87
N ASN A 124 9.25 6.22 -24.71
CA ASN A 124 8.71 5.16 -25.53
C ASN A 124 7.48 4.54 -24.87
N VAL A 125 6.29 4.71 -25.48
CA VAL A 125 5.02 4.25 -24.94
C VAL A 125 4.97 2.72 -24.78
N THR A 126 5.60 1.96 -25.70
CA THR A 126 5.65 0.49 -25.62
C THR A 126 6.51 0.03 -24.43
N GLU A 127 7.62 0.70 -24.21
CA GLU A 127 8.48 0.43 -23.05
C GLU A 127 7.77 0.79 -21.75
N LEU A 128 7.16 1.98 -21.68
CA LEU A 128 6.34 2.41 -20.53
C LEU A 128 5.24 1.36 -20.23
N TRP A 129 4.51 0.90 -21.24
CA TRP A 129 3.50 -0.15 -21.07
C TRP A 129 4.09 -1.42 -20.46
N THR A 130 5.25 -1.87 -20.96
CA THR A 130 5.92 -3.08 -20.45
C THR A 130 6.30 -2.93 -18.99
N ARG A 131 6.87 -1.78 -18.58
CA ARG A 131 7.22 -1.50 -17.18
C ARG A 131 5.99 -1.44 -16.27
N LEU A 132 4.92 -0.81 -16.74
CA LEU A 132 3.66 -0.76 -15.98
C LEU A 132 3.05 -2.16 -15.77
N ARG A 133 3.15 -3.04 -16.75
CA ARG A 133 2.71 -4.45 -16.58
C ARG A 133 3.51 -5.20 -15.52
N VAL A 134 4.81 -4.93 -15.42
CA VAL A 134 5.66 -5.46 -14.34
C VAL A 134 5.25 -4.87 -13.00
N ALA A 135 5.07 -3.55 -12.94
CA ALA A 135 4.61 -2.84 -11.75
C ALA A 135 3.27 -3.40 -11.21
N GLU A 136 2.27 -3.54 -12.09
CA GLU A 136 0.96 -4.11 -11.71
C GLU A 136 1.09 -5.51 -11.08
N ARG A 137 1.96 -6.34 -11.64
CA ARG A 137 2.20 -7.69 -11.13
C ARG A 137 2.85 -7.65 -9.74
N ILE A 138 3.88 -6.83 -9.56
CA ILE A 138 4.56 -6.66 -8.26
C ILE A 138 3.60 -6.11 -7.21
N LEU A 139 2.83 -5.06 -7.55
CA LEU A 139 1.86 -4.46 -6.65
C LEU A 139 0.77 -5.45 -6.21
N ARG A 140 0.34 -6.34 -7.10
CA ARG A 140 -0.61 -7.39 -6.74
C ARG A 140 -0.01 -8.37 -5.73
N TYR A 141 1.23 -8.82 -5.94
CA TYR A 141 1.88 -9.75 -5.02
C TYR A 141 2.19 -9.10 -3.67
N THR A 142 2.68 -7.87 -3.64
CA THR A 142 2.94 -7.16 -2.37
C THR A 142 1.67 -6.95 -1.56
N THR A 143 0.53 -6.66 -2.21
CA THR A 143 -0.77 -6.58 -1.54
C THR A 143 -1.21 -7.94 -0.98
N GLN A 144 -1.04 -9.04 -1.74
CA GLN A 144 -1.38 -10.38 -1.27
C GLN A 144 -0.53 -10.82 -0.07
N VAL A 145 0.78 -10.57 -0.12
CA VAL A 145 1.68 -10.88 1.00
C VAL A 145 1.24 -10.12 2.25
N ARG A 146 1.01 -8.81 2.13
CA ARG A 146 0.54 -8.00 3.26
C ARG A 146 -0.78 -8.49 3.84
N GLN A 147 -1.75 -8.84 3.00
CA GLN A 147 -3.03 -9.41 3.48
C GLN A 147 -2.85 -10.71 4.24
N LEU A 148 -1.86 -11.54 3.89
CA LEU A 148 -1.52 -12.76 4.62
C LEU A 148 -0.82 -12.45 5.95
N GLU A 149 0.05 -11.45 5.98
CA GLU A 149 0.73 -10.98 7.20
C GLU A 149 -0.23 -10.33 8.20
N GLU A 150 -1.33 -9.74 7.73
CA GLU A 150 -2.39 -9.15 8.57
C GLU A 150 -3.28 -10.23 9.23
N LEU A 151 -3.20 -11.51 8.81
CA LEU A 151 -3.95 -12.60 9.43
C LEU A 151 -3.26 -13.05 10.73
N MET A 152 -3.86 -12.70 11.86
CA MET A 152 -3.39 -13.17 13.16
C MET A 152 -3.86 -14.62 13.41
N PRO A 153 -2.95 -15.59 13.53
CA PRO A 153 -3.33 -16.95 13.84
C PRO A 153 -3.86 -17.04 15.29
N ILE A 154 -5.16 -17.28 15.42
CA ILE A 154 -5.85 -17.40 16.71
C ILE A 154 -6.27 -18.84 16.99
N CYS A 155 -6.05 -19.31 18.20
CA CYS A 155 -6.54 -20.60 18.62
C CYS A 155 -8.07 -20.66 18.65
N THR A 156 -8.67 -21.62 17.96
CA THR A 156 -10.13 -21.78 17.89
C THR A 156 -10.76 -22.01 19.28
N TYR A 157 -10.04 -22.67 20.20
CA TYR A 157 -10.54 -23.04 21.52
C TYR A 157 -10.27 -21.96 22.58
N CYS A 158 -9.02 -21.62 22.83
CA CYS A 158 -8.64 -20.73 23.94
C CYS A 158 -8.41 -19.29 23.56
N LYS A 159 -8.54 -18.95 22.25
CA LYS A 159 -8.40 -17.59 21.68
C LYS A 159 -7.02 -16.94 21.88
N LYS A 160 -6.01 -17.72 22.25
CA LYS A 160 -4.63 -17.22 22.24
C LYS A 160 -4.18 -16.91 20.82
N ILE A 161 -3.36 -15.89 20.68
CA ILE A 161 -2.71 -15.49 19.41
C ILE A 161 -1.31 -16.11 19.39
N ARG A 162 -0.91 -16.58 18.21
CA ARG A 162 0.46 -17.03 17.95
C ARG A 162 1.27 -15.84 17.40
N ASP A 163 2.32 -15.49 18.09
CA ASP A 163 3.22 -14.42 17.69
C ASP A 163 4.22 -14.84 16.58
N ASP A 164 5.04 -13.90 16.13
CA ASP A 164 6.01 -14.10 15.06
C ASP A 164 7.15 -15.09 15.46
N GLN A 165 7.30 -15.37 16.76
CA GLN A 165 8.26 -16.34 17.31
C GLN A 165 7.63 -17.72 17.55
N ASN A 166 6.38 -17.95 17.10
CA ASN A 166 5.59 -19.16 17.31
C ASN A 166 5.17 -19.44 18.76
N TYR A 167 5.17 -18.45 19.64
CA TYR A 167 4.62 -18.59 21.00
C TYR A 167 3.15 -18.19 21.05
N TRP A 168 2.37 -18.91 21.88
CA TRP A 168 0.97 -18.65 22.09
C TRP A 168 0.76 -17.78 23.32
N GLN A 169 0.26 -16.56 23.15
CA GLN A 169 -0.01 -15.62 24.23
C GLN A 169 -1.48 -15.16 24.25
N GLN A 170 -1.91 -14.57 25.37
CA GLN A 170 -3.25 -14.01 25.48
C GLN A 170 -3.38 -12.79 24.56
N ILE A 171 -4.58 -12.60 23.99
CA ILE A 171 -4.84 -11.52 23.03
C ILE A 171 -4.56 -10.14 23.64
N GLU A 172 -4.87 -9.96 24.91
CA GLU A 172 -4.65 -8.72 25.65
C GLU A 172 -3.14 -8.40 25.74
N GLY A 173 -2.31 -9.39 26.06
CA GLY A 173 -0.85 -9.24 26.11
C GLY A 173 -0.27 -8.89 24.75
N TYR A 174 -0.69 -9.60 23.72
CA TYR A 174 -0.26 -9.34 22.33
C TYR A 174 -0.57 -7.92 21.85
N ILE A 175 -1.78 -7.43 22.15
CA ILE A 175 -2.19 -6.06 21.77
C ILE A 175 -1.45 -5.02 22.61
N ASN A 176 -1.32 -5.23 23.94
CA ASN A 176 -0.60 -4.32 24.82
C ASN A 176 0.85 -4.11 24.37
N GLU A 177 1.58 -5.19 24.06
CA GLU A 177 2.97 -5.13 23.58
C GLU A 177 3.13 -4.32 22.29
N ARG A 178 2.16 -4.38 21.38
CA ARG A 178 2.23 -3.72 20.07
C ARG A 178 1.67 -2.31 20.03
N THR A 179 0.71 -1.99 20.87
CA THR A 179 -0.02 -0.72 20.82
C THR A 179 0.10 0.12 22.10
N GLY A 180 0.63 -0.47 23.18
CA GLY A 180 0.63 0.14 24.52
C GLY A 180 -0.77 0.27 25.15
N SER A 181 -1.80 -0.39 24.56
CA SER A 181 -3.17 -0.31 25.05
C SER A 181 -3.36 -1.17 26.30
N GLU A 182 -3.97 -0.62 27.33
CA GLU A 182 -4.37 -1.35 28.53
C GLU A 182 -5.84 -1.79 28.44
N PHE A 183 -6.16 -2.94 29.03
CA PHE A 183 -7.52 -3.50 29.04
C PHE A 183 -8.14 -3.43 30.42
N SER A 184 -9.34 -2.87 30.51
CA SER A 184 -10.20 -2.99 31.68
C SER A 184 -11.13 -4.20 31.52
N HIS A 185 -11.25 -5.02 32.56
CA HIS A 185 -12.11 -6.20 32.55
C HIS A 185 -13.51 -5.86 33.07
N SER A 186 -14.52 -6.19 32.27
CA SER A 186 -15.92 -6.09 32.65
C SER A 186 -16.70 -7.25 32.03
N ILE A 187 -17.93 -7.45 32.50
CA ILE A 187 -18.82 -8.49 31.97
C ILE A 187 -19.88 -7.82 31.11
N CYS A 188 -19.97 -8.23 29.82
CA CYS A 188 -21.00 -7.70 28.95
C CYS A 188 -22.40 -8.24 29.36
N PRO A 189 -23.50 -7.53 29.01
CA PRO A 189 -24.86 -7.91 29.43
C PRO A 189 -25.23 -9.35 29.04
N ASP A 190 -24.84 -9.80 27.84
CA ASP A 190 -25.14 -11.16 27.39
C ASP A 190 -24.43 -12.22 28.21
N CYS A 191 -23.14 -12.02 28.54
CA CYS A 191 -22.38 -12.93 29.39
C CYS A 191 -22.91 -12.89 30.84
N TYR A 192 -23.28 -11.71 31.32
CA TYR A 192 -23.90 -11.59 32.65
C TYR A 192 -25.17 -12.44 32.75
N THR A 193 -26.09 -12.29 31.80
CA THR A 193 -27.35 -13.06 31.79
C THR A 193 -27.13 -14.57 31.59
N ARG A 194 -26.21 -14.95 30.68
CA ARG A 194 -26.03 -16.33 30.30
C ARG A 194 -25.17 -17.15 31.29
N VAL A 195 -24.19 -16.51 31.93
CA VAL A 195 -23.21 -17.17 32.79
C VAL A 195 -23.38 -16.80 34.26
N VAL A 196 -23.40 -15.50 34.57
CA VAL A 196 -23.37 -15.04 35.96
C VAL A 196 -24.70 -15.29 36.69
N VAL A 197 -25.82 -14.95 36.04
CA VAL A 197 -27.14 -15.16 36.64
C VAL A 197 -27.42 -16.62 37.05
N PRO A 198 -27.17 -17.63 36.17
CA PRO A 198 -27.37 -19.04 36.56
C PRO A 198 -26.43 -19.52 37.67
N GLU A 199 -25.21 -18.98 37.73
CA GLU A 199 -24.28 -19.33 38.82
C GLU A 199 -24.74 -18.73 40.17
N LEU A 200 -25.18 -17.49 40.17
CA LEU A 200 -25.73 -16.86 41.37
C LEU A 200 -27.01 -17.58 41.88
N GLU A 201 -27.86 -18.05 40.98
CA GLU A 201 -29.04 -18.84 41.34
C GLU A 201 -28.67 -20.21 41.94
N LYS A 202 -27.63 -20.87 41.43
CA LYS A 202 -27.11 -22.13 42.00
C LYS A 202 -26.59 -21.92 43.43
N LEU A 203 -25.82 -20.85 43.64
CA LEU A 203 -25.30 -20.49 44.97
C LEU A 203 -26.42 -20.18 45.98
N ARG A 204 -27.53 -19.56 45.56
CA ARG A 204 -28.69 -19.28 46.40
C ARG A 204 -29.49 -20.53 46.75
N ARG A 205 -29.38 -21.60 45.97
CA ARG A 205 -30.09 -22.87 46.20
C ARG A 205 -29.27 -23.93 46.97
N SER A 206 -27.97 -23.65 47.19
CA SER A 206 -27.14 -24.52 48.07
C SER A 206 -27.41 -24.14 49.52
N PRO A 207 -27.80 -25.13 50.39
CA PRO A 207 -28.13 -24.93 51.79
C PRO A 207 -26.94 -24.50 52.63
#